data_4f381dda36282daac845730c0538c453
#
_entry.id   4f381dda36282daac845730c0538c453
#
_cell.length_a   1.000
_cell.length_b   1.000
_cell.length_c   1.000
_cell.angle_alpha   90.00
_cell.angle_beta   90.00
_cell.angle_gamma   90.00
#
_symmetry.space_group_name_H-M   'P 1'
#
loop_
_entity.id
_entity.type
_entity.pdbx_description
1 polymer ?
#
loop_
_entity_poly.entity_id
_entity_poly.type
_entity_poly.pdbx_seq_one_letter_code
_entity_poly.pdbx_strand_id
1 'polypeptide(L)'
;MLANIYLHELDKFMGNYAENFNTEAKKKHFSTAYKSSVGKAYRYRKKGREIWDSLSDEEKKIRCKNLKELEMIEKSTTPYVYNDSNYKRVQYTRYADDFIIGVIGSKADAEAIKKDVKIFLQKALKLEMSDTKTKVTHTGNRARFLGYDITVSRAQTLQKASNGRVQRCQTGVVKLYVPREKWVGKLIEYKAMKIKINENGKERFVALHRGKLVNQSDIEILARYNAEVRGLYNYYSIANDSFKIGRFANVMKYSMYKTFACKYKTNVHEIKRRYCRNELFTVAYETRQGMKTTTFYRDGYKRKECATKFDNVSELPQFSKYAKTNTLKQRVERHTCELCQKDCRNLVIHQVKKLKDLKGNTEWVLLMRKRRRKTLVVCPECHNLIYS
;
A
#
# COMPACT_ATOMS: atom_id res chain seq x y z
N MET A 1 -18.54 -0.53 17.00
CA MET A 1 -19.74 0.31 16.81
C MET A 1 -19.93 1.27 17.97
N LEU A 2 -20.03 0.84 19.24
CA LEU A 2 -20.18 1.70 20.44
C LEU A 2 -19.12 2.81 20.55
N ALA A 3 -17.83 2.51 20.31
CA ALA A 3 -16.76 3.49 20.35
C ALA A 3 -16.98 4.66 19.36
N ASN A 4 -17.57 4.43 18.19
CA ASN A 4 -17.86 5.50 17.24
C ASN A 4 -19.00 6.40 17.68
N ILE A 5 -20.01 5.85 18.37
CA ILE A 5 -21.09 6.62 18.94
C ILE A 5 -20.55 7.52 20.06
N TYR A 6 -19.72 6.97 20.93
CA TYR A 6 -19.13 7.69 22.05
C TYR A 6 -18.18 8.81 21.59
N LEU A 7 -17.31 8.53 20.62
CA LEU A 7 -16.37 9.50 20.05
C LEU A 7 -17.02 10.50 19.08
N HIS A 8 -18.32 10.38 18.79
CA HIS A 8 -19.05 11.39 18.00
C HIS A 8 -19.09 12.76 18.71
N GLU A 9 -19.04 12.77 20.04
CA GLU A 9 -18.94 14.03 20.80
C GLU A 9 -17.60 14.76 20.51
N LEU A 10 -16.51 14.01 20.29
CA LEU A 10 -15.25 14.60 19.82
C LEU A 10 -15.39 15.19 18.41
N ASP A 11 -16.16 14.54 17.53
CA ASP A 11 -16.39 15.05 16.17
C ASP A 11 -17.16 16.38 16.21
N LYS A 12 -18.18 16.50 17.09
CA LYS A 12 -18.92 17.76 17.32
C LYS A 12 -18.02 18.86 17.90
N PHE A 13 -17.23 18.50 18.93
CA PHE A 13 -16.28 19.45 19.53
C PHE A 13 -15.31 20.00 18.49
N MET A 14 -14.73 19.13 17.64
CA MET A 14 -13.80 19.54 16.60
C MET A 14 -14.46 20.34 15.47
N GLY A 15 -15.73 20.07 15.16
CA GLY A 15 -16.53 20.89 14.25
C GLY A 15 -16.66 22.33 14.73
N ASN A 16 -17.14 22.53 15.95
CA ASN A 16 -17.27 23.85 16.58
C ASN A 16 -15.90 24.54 16.75
N TYR A 17 -14.87 23.76 17.09
CA TYR A 17 -13.51 24.29 17.21
C TYR A 17 -13.00 24.82 15.84
N ALA A 18 -13.30 24.11 14.77
CA ALA A 18 -12.92 24.53 13.42
C ALA A 18 -13.62 25.83 12.99
N GLU A 19 -14.91 26.01 13.33
CA GLU A 19 -15.65 27.24 13.04
C GLU A 19 -15.02 28.46 13.74
N ASN A 20 -14.63 28.31 14.99
CA ASN A 20 -14.01 29.39 15.78
C ASN A 20 -12.53 29.65 15.38
N PHE A 21 -11.78 28.62 14.99
CA PHE A 21 -10.37 28.75 14.65
C PHE A 21 -10.15 29.26 13.23
N ASN A 22 -11.02 28.89 12.29
CA ASN A 22 -10.88 29.24 10.90
C ASN A 22 -11.16 30.72 10.67
N THR A 23 -10.23 31.41 10.02
CA THR A 23 -10.41 32.81 9.66
C THR A 23 -11.34 32.96 8.46
N GLU A 24 -11.99 34.13 8.28
CA GLU A 24 -12.91 34.40 7.17
C GLU A 24 -12.22 34.43 5.80
N ALA A 25 -10.91 34.72 5.75
CA ALA A 25 -10.15 34.83 4.52
C ALA A 25 -10.22 33.54 3.69
N LYS A 26 -10.76 33.59 2.48
CA LYS A 26 -10.91 32.42 1.59
C LYS A 26 -9.58 31.93 0.99
N LYS A 27 -8.56 32.78 0.89
CA LYS A 27 -7.25 32.49 0.28
C LYS A 27 -6.13 33.18 1.05
N LYS A 28 -4.93 32.58 1.01
CA LYS A 28 -3.70 33.19 1.54
C LYS A 28 -3.34 34.45 0.76
N HIS A 29 -2.70 35.41 1.44
CA HIS A 29 -2.17 36.60 0.78
C HIS A 29 -0.98 36.24 -0.12
N PHE A 30 -0.94 36.89 -1.27
CA PHE A 30 0.24 36.84 -2.14
C PHE A 30 1.41 37.60 -1.50
N SER A 31 2.62 37.03 -1.62
CA SER A 31 3.83 37.73 -1.20
C SER A 31 4.10 38.96 -2.07
N THR A 32 4.69 40.01 -1.46
CA THR A 32 5.05 41.25 -2.17
C THR A 32 6.01 40.97 -3.32
N ALA A 33 6.99 40.09 -3.09
CA ALA A 33 7.93 39.66 -4.14
C ALA A 33 7.23 39.01 -5.35
N TYR A 34 6.23 38.17 -5.09
CA TYR A 34 5.45 37.54 -6.16
C TYR A 34 4.59 38.57 -6.93
N LYS A 35 3.88 39.44 -6.21
CA LYS A 35 3.10 40.53 -6.86
C LYS A 35 4.00 41.41 -7.74
N SER A 36 5.20 41.76 -7.26
CA SER A 36 6.17 42.50 -8.02
C SER A 36 6.63 41.79 -9.29
N SER A 37 6.98 40.48 -9.19
CA SER A 37 7.45 39.70 -10.34
C SER A 37 6.36 39.53 -11.41
N VAL A 38 5.11 39.23 -11.00
CA VAL A 38 3.94 39.17 -11.90
C VAL A 38 3.70 40.52 -12.57
N GLY A 39 3.75 41.61 -11.79
CA GLY A 39 3.56 42.97 -12.33
C GLY A 39 4.64 43.35 -13.34
N LYS A 40 5.91 42.97 -13.12
CA LYS A 40 6.99 43.21 -14.10
C LYS A 40 6.76 42.44 -15.40
N ALA A 41 6.46 41.14 -15.30
CA ALA A 41 6.18 40.32 -16.49
C ALA A 41 4.95 40.81 -17.25
N TYR A 42 3.88 41.20 -16.57
CA TYR A 42 2.67 41.74 -17.18
C TYR A 42 2.95 43.05 -17.93
N ARG A 43 3.59 44.04 -17.30
CA ARG A 43 3.94 45.33 -17.91
C ARG A 43 4.82 45.14 -19.16
N TYR A 44 5.83 44.26 -19.05
CA TYR A 44 6.72 43.94 -20.15
C TYR A 44 6.00 43.31 -21.33
N ARG A 45 5.05 42.41 -21.07
CA ARG A 45 4.19 41.78 -22.08
C ARG A 45 3.25 42.76 -22.70
N LYS A 46 2.58 43.63 -21.91
CA LYS A 46 1.68 44.66 -22.42
C LYS A 46 2.40 45.61 -23.36
N LYS A 47 3.51 46.23 -22.94
CA LYS A 47 4.35 47.12 -23.76
C LYS A 47 4.87 46.40 -25.01
N GLY A 48 5.14 45.09 -24.93
CA GLY A 48 5.58 44.30 -26.08
C GLY A 48 4.51 44.17 -27.15
N ARG A 49 3.25 44.03 -26.80
CA ARG A 49 2.15 43.93 -27.74
C ARG A 49 1.94 45.26 -28.47
N GLU A 50 2.10 46.38 -27.79
CA GLU A 50 1.89 47.71 -28.34
C GLU A 50 2.93 48.07 -29.44
N ILE A 51 4.15 47.56 -29.32
CA ILE A 51 5.26 47.87 -30.23
C ILE A 51 5.67 46.71 -31.14
N TRP A 52 4.93 45.59 -31.13
CA TRP A 52 5.35 44.34 -31.79
C TRP A 52 5.59 44.46 -33.27
N ASP A 53 4.72 45.19 -33.95
CA ASP A 53 4.75 45.31 -35.41
C ASP A 53 5.85 46.30 -35.91
N SER A 54 6.34 47.18 -35.02
CA SER A 54 7.41 48.12 -35.33
C SER A 54 8.83 47.56 -35.06
N LEU A 55 8.94 46.32 -34.48
CA LEU A 55 10.21 45.74 -34.10
C LEU A 55 10.81 44.89 -35.23
N SER A 56 12.14 44.93 -35.36
CA SER A 56 12.91 44.03 -36.23
C SER A 56 12.86 42.58 -35.68
N ASP A 57 13.20 41.62 -36.53
CA ASP A 57 13.19 40.20 -36.14
C ASP A 57 14.21 39.87 -35.01
N GLU A 58 15.34 40.59 -34.98
CA GLU A 58 16.31 40.45 -33.93
C GLU A 58 15.80 40.98 -32.58
N GLU A 59 15.19 42.18 -32.60
CA GLU A 59 14.56 42.77 -31.41
C GLU A 59 13.42 41.92 -30.87
N LYS A 60 12.61 41.33 -31.74
CA LYS A 60 11.56 40.38 -31.37
C LYS A 60 12.15 39.16 -30.64
N LYS A 61 13.26 38.59 -31.14
CA LYS A 61 13.97 37.45 -30.49
C LYS A 61 14.48 37.83 -29.11
N ILE A 62 15.17 38.98 -28.99
CA ILE A 62 15.68 39.48 -27.72
C ILE A 62 14.53 39.70 -26.73
N ARG A 63 13.45 40.30 -27.16
CA ARG A 63 12.29 40.58 -26.34
C ARG A 63 11.59 39.32 -25.87
N CYS A 64 11.47 38.30 -26.70
CA CYS A 64 10.96 36.99 -26.33
C CYS A 64 11.84 36.30 -25.29
N LYS A 65 13.18 36.44 -25.42
CA LYS A 65 14.14 35.90 -24.44
C LYS A 65 13.96 36.57 -23.08
N ASN A 66 13.92 37.90 -23.03
CA ASN A 66 13.75 38.65 -21.79
C ASN A 66 12.39 38.37 -21.14
N LEU A 67 11.32 38.19 -21.90
CA LEU A 67 10.02 37.80 -21.37
C LEU A 67 10.08 36.42 -20.72
N LYS A 68 10.73 35.44 -21.37
CA LYS A 68 10.93 34.11 -20.80
C LYS A 68 11.69 34.15 -19.48
N GLU A 69 12.70 35.00 -19.37
CA GLU A 69 13.47 35.21 -18.13
C GLU A 69 12.58 35.78 -17.02
N LEU A 70 11.76 36.81 -17.30
CA LEU A 70 10.81 37.38 -16.35
C LEU A 70 9.76 36.34 -15.90
N GLU A 71 9.25 35.52 -16.80
CA GLU A 71 8.33 34.42 -16.49
C GLU A 71 9.00 33.32 -15.65
N MET A 72 10.28 33.06 -15.86
CA MET A 72 11.05 32.12 -15.03
C MET A 72 11.22 32.66 -13.61
N ILE A 73 11.52 33.97 -13.47
CA ILE A 73 11.60 34.63 -12.15
C ILE A 73 10.23 34.57 -11.45
N GLU A 74 9.15 34.89 -12.14
CA GLU A 74 7.80 34.75 -11.61
C GLU A 74 7.52 33.33 -11.12
N LYS A 75 7.84 32.31 -11.93
CA LYS A 75 7.61 30.90 -11.60
C LYS A 75 8.50 30.40 -10.46
N SER A 76 9.70 30.95 -10.27
CA SER A 76 10.62 30.59 -9.18
C SER A 76 10.27 31.28 -7.85
N THR A 77 9.52 32.40 -7.90
CA THR A 77 9.16 33.17 -6.70
C THR A 77 8.00 32.51 -5.96
N THR A 78 8.09 32.40 -4.63
CA THR A 78 7.03 31.85 -3.76
C THR A 78 5.77 32.72 -3.81
N PRO A 79 4.59 32.18 -4.22
CA PRO A 79 3.42 33.01 -4.44
C PRO A 79 2.76 33.51 -3.15
N TYR A 80 2.77 32.72 -2.08
CA TYR A 80 2.03 33.02 -0.85
C TYR A 80 2.95 33.36 0.31
N VAL A 81 2.43 34.16 1.23
CA VAL A 81 3.08 34.41 2.54
C VAL A 81 3.14 33.09 3.32
N TYR A 82 4.30 32.76 3.89
CA TYR A 82 4.53 31.48 4.55
C TYR A 82 3.65 31.28 5.81
N ASN A 83 3.69 32.22 6.74
CA ASN A 83 2.87 32.24 7.96
C ASN A 83 1.90 33.41 7.88
N ASP A 84 0.84 33.27 7.08
CA ASP A 84 -0.20 34.28 6.97
C ASP A 84 -1.13 34.21 8.19
N SER A 85 -0.99 35.19 9.12
CA SER A 85 -1.82 35.28 10.31
C SER A 85 -3.32 35.44 10.01
N ASN A 86 -3.63 36.00 8.82
CA ASN A 86 -5.02 36.18 8.38
C ASN A 86 -5.62 34.94 7.73
N TYR A 87 -4.84 33.86 7.57
CA TYR A 87 -5.31 32.61 6.97
C TYR A 87 -4.97 31.43 7.86
N LYS A 88 -5.86 31.12 8.79
CA LYS A 88 -5.77 29.94 9.65
C LYS A 88 -6.85 28.93 9.28
N ARG A 89 -6.51 27.65 9.28
CA ARG A 89 -7.43 26.54 9.03
C ARG A 89 -7.10 25.35 9.89
N VAL A 90 -8.12 24.68 10.40
CA VAL A 90 -8.03 23.37 11.01
C VAL A 90 -8.91 22.39 10.25
N GLN A 91 -8.42 21.22 9.99
CA GLN A 91 -9.14 20.11 9.37
C GLN A 91 -8.95 18.87 10.21
N TYR A 92 -10.04 18.31 10.67
CA TYR A 92 -10.06 17.10 11.48
C TYR A 92 -10.59 15.92 10.68
N THR A 93 -9.99 14.74 10.90
CA THR A 93 -10.44 13.47 10.32
C THR A 93 -10.16 12.36 11.32
N ARG A 94 -11.16 11.50 11.56
CA ARG A 94 -11.08 10.38 12.49
C ARG A 94 -11.47 9.07 11.82
N TYR A 95 -10.83 8.02 12.23
CA TYR A 95 -11.18 6.64 11.90
C TYR A 95 -11.09 5.79 13.17
N ALA A 96 -12.23 5.37 13.70
CA ALA A 96 -12.36 4.73 15.01
C ALA A 96 -11.75 5.60 16.12
N ASP A 97 -10.73 5.13 16.80
CA ASP A 97 -9.96 5.81 17.85
C ASP A 97 -8.76 6.62 17.33
N ASP A 98 -8.34 6.39 16.09
CA ASP A 98 -7.26 7.14 15.46
C ASP A 98 -7.79 8.43 14.81
N PHE A 99 -7.15 9.57 15.06
CA PHE A 99 -7.46 10.83 14.39
C PHE A 99 -6.22 11.58 13.92
N ILE A 100 -6.40 12.43 12.91
CA ILE A 100 -5.40 13.36 12.42
C ILE A 100 -6.00 14.76 12.31
N ILE A 101 -5.24 15.77 12.71
CA ILE A 101 -5.63 17.18 12.65
C ILE A 101 -4.60 17.89 11.77
N GLY A 102 -5.05 18.41 10.63
CA GLY A 102 -4.25 19.28 9.77
C GLY A 102 -4.43 20.73 10.18
N VAL A 103 -3.35 21.42 10.51
CA VAL A 103 -3.38 22.81 10.94
C VAL A 103 -2.60 23.69 9.96
N ILE A 104 -3.25 24.74 9.47
CA ILE A 104 -2.61 25.87 8.82
C ILE A 104 -2.55 26.99 9.84
N GLY A 105 -1.38 27.21 10.44
CA GLY A 105 -1.14 28.13 11.54
C GLY A 105 0.28 27.99 12.06
N SER A 106 0.54 28.55 13.22
CA SER A 106 1.83 28.44 13.91
C SER A 106 1.96 27.09 14.64
N LYS A 107 3.16 26.78 15.12
CA LYS A 107 3.41 25.63 15.99
C LYS A 107 2.66 25.78 17.31
N ALA A 108 2.61 26.99 17.85
CA ALA A 108 1.85 27.30 19.08
C ALA A 108 0.35 27.00 18.91
N ASP A 109 -0.25 27.37 17.77
CA ASP A 109 -1.65 27.01 17.47
C ASP A 109 -1.86 25.47 17.50
N ALA A 110 -0.95 24.69 16.92
CA ALA A 110 -1.06 23.23 16.90
C ALA A 110 -0.89 22.61 18.31
N GLU A 111 -0.03 23.18 19.14
CA GLU A 111 0.16 22.76 20.54
C GLU A 111 -1.05 23.12 21.40
N ALA A 112 -1.65 24.30 21.18
CA ALA A 112 -2.89 24.71 21.84
C ALA A 112 -4.04 23.73 21.49
N ILE A 113 -4.24 23.43 20.21
CA ILE A 113 -5.25 22.45 19.76
C ILE A 113 -5.04 21.09 20.44
N LYS A 114 -3.78 20.60 20.49
CA LYS A 114 -3.47 19.34 21.17
C LYS A 114 -3.89 19.38 22.64
N LYS A 115 -3.61 20.48 23.34
CA LYS A 115 -3.96 20.67 24.76
C LYS A 115 -5.48 20.71 24.96
N ASP A 116 -6.19 21.44 24.12
CA ASP A 116 -7.65 21.59 24.20
C ASP A 116 -8.37 20.26 23.95
N VAL A 117 -7.92 19.50 22.94
CA VAL A 117 -8.43 18.14 22.67
C VAL A 117 -8.17 17.22 23.85
N LYS A 118 -6.98 17.28 24.47
CA LYS A 118 -6.65 16.47 25.64
C LYS A 118 -7.57 16.79 26.81
N ILE A 119 -7.80 18.07 27.09
CA ILE A 119 -8.70 18.53 28.14
C ILE A 119 -10.14 18.08 27.90
N PHE A 120 -10.62 18.21 26.65
CA PHE A 120 -11.97 17.77 26.27
C PHE A 120 -12.14 16.26 26.48
N LEU A 121 -11.21 15.44 25.97
CA LEU A 121 -11.25 13.98 26.13
C LEU A 121 -11.30 13.57 27.60
N GLN A 122 -10.48 14.22 28.44
CA GLN A 122 -10.41 13.90 29.86
C GLN A 122 -11.66 14.37 30.62
N LYS A 123 -12.15 15.62 30.40
CA LYS A 123 -13.25 16.19 31.13
C LYS A 123 -14.62 15.67 30.67
N ALA A 124 -14.88 15.68 29.36
CA ALA A 124 -16.17 15.33 28.80
C ALA A 124 -16.33 13.81 28.60
N LEU A 125 -15.31 13.16 28.11
CA LEU A 125 -15.39 11.73 27.74
C LEU A 125 -14.69 10.78 28.73
N LYS A 126 -14.00 11.30 29.75
CA LYS A 126 -13.25 10.51 30.73
C LYS A 126 -12.24 9.56 30.06
N LEU A 127 -11.68 9.97 28.90
CA LEU A 127 -10.71 9.22 28.12
C LEU A 127 -9.32 9.85 28.25
N GLU A 128 -8.29 9.01 28.30
CA GLU A 128 -6.90 9.44 28.32
C GLU A 128 -6.30 9.45 26.92
N MET A 129 -5.73 10.59 26.52
CA MET A 129 -4.98 10.70 25.28
C MET A 129 -3.53 10.27 25.50
N SER A 130 -3.04 9.31 24.73
CA SER A 130 -1.65 8.86 24.81
C SER A 130 -0.68 9.94 24.30
N ASP A 131 0.07 10.57 25.20
CA ASP A 131 1.06 11.60 24.84
C ASP A 131 2.21 11.06 24.00
N THR A 132 2.56 9.77 24.15
CA THR A 132 3.63 9.11 23.38
C THR A 132 3.24 8.90 21.92
N LYS A 133 1.96 8.66 21.64
CA LYS A 133 1.42 8.45 20.30
C LYS A 133 0.97 9.75 19.64
N THR A 134 0.44 10.70 20.41
CA THR A 134 -0.07 11.98 19.89
C THR A 134 1.04 13.02 19.79
N LYS A 135 1.49 13.28 18.58
CA LYS A 135 2.64 14.16 18.29
C LYS A 135 2.21 15.32 17.40
N VAL A 136 2.71 16.52 17.72
CA VAL A 136 2.67 17.66 16.81
C VAL A 136 3.85 17.50 15.83
N THR A 137 3.55 17.33 14.55
CA THR A 137 4.55 17.06 13.52
C THR A 137 4.47 18.14 12.45
N HIS A 138 5.62 18.75 12.14
CA HIS A 138 5.69 19.69 11.03
C HIS A 138 5.37 19.00 9.70
N THR A 139 4.57 19.63 8.84
CA THR A 139 4.06 19.02 7.60
C THR A 139 5.13 18.60 6.58
N GLY A 140 6.37 19.09 6.71
CA GLY A 140 7.54 18.63 5.95
C GLY A 140 8.06 17.27 6.41
N ASN A 141 7.77 16.89 7.65
CA ASN A 141 8.11 15.59 8.21
C ASN A 141 6.96 14.60 7.99
N ARG A 142 7.22 13.32 8.23
CA ARG A 142 6.21 12.26 8.05
C ARG A 142 5.40 12.06 9.32
N ALA A 143 4.10 12.31 9.23
CA ALA A 143 3.13 11.93 10.25
C ALA A 143 2.54 10.55 9.91
N ARG A 144 2.45 9.66 10.91
CA ARG A 144 1.87 8.33 10.72
C ARG A 144 0.38 8.35 11.01
N PHE A 145 -0.44 7.93 10.03
CA PHE A 145 -1.88 7.76 10.21
C PHE A 145 -2.39 6.61 9.34
N LEU A 146 -3.21 5.73 9.90
CA LEU A 146 -3.77 4.54 9.22
C LEU A 146 -2.73 3.75 8.41
N GLY A 147 -1.53 3.58 8.97
CA GLY A 147 -0.47 2.83 8.31
C GLY A 147 0.23 3.53 7.15
N TYR A 148 -0.12 4.78 6.83
CA TYR A 148 0.57 5.64 5.86
C TYR A 148 1.49 6.63 6.55
N ASP A 149 2.56 7.03 5.87
CA ASP A 149 3.33 8.22 6.20
C ASP A 149 2.80 9.40 5.38
N ILE A 150 2.27 10.41 6.05
CA ILE A 150 1.64 11.59 5.43
C ILE A 150 2.59 12.77 5.51
N THR A 151 2.78 13.49 4.41
CA THR A 151 3.51 14.76 4.35
C THR A 151 2.80 15.74 3.43
N VAL A 152 3.20 17.00 3.49
CA VAL A 152 2.76 18.03 2.54
C VAL A 152 3.95 18.45 1.69
N SER A 153 3.77 18.44 0.37
CA SER A 153 4.81 18.87 -0.58
C SER A 153 5.15 20.34 -0.37
N ARG A 154 6.44 20.63 -0.21
CA ARG A 154 6.99 21.98 -0.09
C ARG A 154 8.03 22.30 -1.18
N ALA A 155 8.10 21.46 -2.21
CA ALA A 155 9.01 21.68 -3.32
C ALA A 155 8.66 22.97 -4.04
N GLN A 156 9.62 23.88 -4.14
CA GLN A 156 9.52 25.13 -4.92
C GLN A 156 10.26 25.02 -6.24
N THR A 157 10.68 23.82 -6.63
CA THR A 157 11.40 23.57 -7.87
C THR A 157 10.49 23.68 -9.09
N LEU A 158 11.06 24.13 -10.19
CA LEU A 158 10.39 24.12 -11.48
C LEU A 158 10.53 22.75 -12.13
N GLN A 159 9.46 22.28 -12.76
CA GLN A 159 9.44 21.01 -13.50
C GLN A 159 8.90 21.24 -14.90
N LYS A 160 9.41 20.48 -15.87
CA LYS A 160 8.80 20.41 -17.20
C LYS A 160 7.60 19.46 -17.15
N ALA A 161 6.44 19.94 -17.57
CA ALA A 161 5.27 19.11 -17.78
C ALA A 161 5.44 18.24 -19.06
N SER A 162 4.57 17.26 -19.24
CA SER A 162 4.56 16.39 -20.44
C SER A 162 4.46 17.15 -21.76
N ASN A 163 3.82 18.34 -21.73
CA ASN A 163 3.71 19.25 -22.87
C ASN A 163 4.94 20.18 -23.06
N GLY A 164 6.05 19.92 -22.35
CA GLY A 164 7.28 20.71 -22.41
C GLY A 164 7.26 22.05 -21.65
N ARG A 165 6.10 22.48 -21.14
CA ARG A 165 5.99 23.76 -20.40
C ARG A 165 6.62 23.65 -19.01
N VAL A 166 7.37 24.67 -18.62
CA VAL A 166 7.91 24.79 -17.27
C VAL A 166 6.82 25.30 -16.34
N GLN A 167 6.56 24.53 -15.28
CA GLN A 167 5.58 24.86 -14.25
C GLN A 167 6.15 24.66 -12.85
N ARG A 168 5.56 25.31 -11.87
CA ARG A 168 5.88 25.04 -10.45
C ARG A 168 5.48 23.65 -10.07
N CYS A 169 6.29 23.03 -9.20
CA CYS A 169 5.81 21.88 -8.42
C CYS A 169 4.63 22.32 -7.57
N GLN A 170 3.62 21.47 -7.49
CA GLN A 170 2.46 21.74 -6.65
C GLN A 170 2.88 21.74 -5.17
N THR A 171 2.98 22.94 -4.61
CA THR A 171 3.23 23.15 -3.17
C THR A 171 1.90 23.02 -2.42
N GLY A 172 1.93 22.42 -1.22
CA GLY A 172 0.74 22.27 -0.40
C GLY A 172 -0.09 21.00 -0.71
N VAL A 173 0.35 20.15 -1.64
CA VAL A 173 -0.33 18.88 -1.93
C VAL A 173 0.05 17.85 -0.87
N VAL A 174 -0.96 17.21 -0.30
CA VAL A 174 -0.79 16.08 0.63
C VAL A 174 -0.27 14.87 -0.14
N LYS A 175 0.78 14.26 0.38
CA LYS A 175 1.39 13.05 -0.18
C LYS A 175 1.35 11.92 0.83
N LEU A 176 0.97 10.74 0.36
CA LEU A 176 0.92 9.51 1.13
C LEU A 176 2.08 8.61 0.72
N TYR A 177 2.78 8.04 1.69
CA TYR A 177 3.89 7.14 1.45
C TYR A 177 3.72 5.81 2.17
N VAL A 178 4.32 4.76 1.60
CA VAL A 178 4.36 3.41 2.19
C VAL A 178 5.48 3.34 3.23
N PRO A 179 5.19 3.14 4.52
CA PRO A 179 6.23 3.01 5.52
C PRO A 179 7.05 1.74 5.32
N ARG A 180 8.39 1.88 5.38
CA ARG A 180 9.29 0.74 5.18
C ARG A 180 9.05 -0.37 6.20
N GLU A 181 8.85 -0.01 7.47
CA GLU A 181 8.65 -1.00 8.55
C GLU A 181 7.41 -1.87 8.32
N LYS A 182 6.35 -1.31 7.71
CA LYS A 182 5.09 -2.05 7.49
C LYS A 182 5.26 -3.18 6.49
N TRP A 183 5.84 -2.92 5.31
CA TRP A 183 6.01 -3.97 4.32
C TRP A 183 7.17 -4.93 4.65
N VAL A 184 8.23 -4.46 5.31
CA VAL A 184 9.31 -5.32 5.83
C VAL A 184 8.78 -6.19 6.97
N GLY A 185 8.04 -5.61 7.92
CA GLY A 185 7.40 -6.35 9.01
C GLY A 185 6.47 -7.47 8.52
N LYS A 186 5.69 -7.20 7.44
CA LYS A 186 4.85 -8.25 6.82
C LYS A 186 5.67 -9.40 6.22
N LEU A 187 6.82 -9.14 5.60
CA LEU A 187 7.69 -10.20 5.10
C LEU A 187 8.25 -11.08 6.22
N ILE A 188 8.58 -10.48 7.36
CA ILE A 188 9.07 -11.20 8.55
C ILE A 188 7.92 -12.00 9.19
N GLU A 189 6.74 -11.39 9.35
CA GLU A 189 5.51 -12.04 9.87
C GLU A 189 5.14 -13.28 9.03
N TYR A 190 5.21 -13.17 7.72
CA TYR A 190 4.95 -14.28 6.80
C TYR A 190 6.08 -15.32 6.78
N LYS A 191 7.18 -15.08 7.49
CA LYS A 191 8.41 -15.91 7.45
C LYS A 191 8.93 -16.07 6.01
N ALA A 192 8.73 -15.06 5.17
CA ALA A 192 9.15 -15.05 3.78
C ALA A 192 10.56 -14.52 3.59
N MET A 193 11.13 -13.84 4.60
CA MET A 193 12.41 -13.16 4.52
C MET A 193 13.13 -13.14 5.87
N LYS A 194 14.47 -13.06 5.80
CA LYS A 194 15.33 -12.61 6.90
C LYS A 194 16.24 -11.48 6.44
N ILE A 195 16.60 -10.60 7.36
CA ILE A 195 17.57 -9.55 7.14
C ILE A 195 18.95 -10.08 7.53
N LYS A 196 19.93 -9.92 6.64
CA LYS A 196 21.35 -10.11 6.93
C LYS A 196 22.05 -8.78 6.82
N ILE A 197 23.02 -8.51 7.66
CA ILE A 197 23.89 -7.35 7.57
C ILE A 197 25.17 -7.83 6.87
N ASN A 198 25.58 -7.15 5.81
CA ASN A 198 26.84 -7.42 5.12
C ASN A 198 28.02 -6.80 5.91
N GLU A 199 29.25 -7.16 5.58
CA GLU A 199 30.49 -6.64 6.17
C GLU A 199 30.56 -5.10 6.17
N ASN A 200 29.93 -4.46 5.17
CA ASN A 200 29.83 -3.00 5.04
C ASN A 200 28.63 -2.38 5.82
N GLY A 201 28.05 -3.09 6.78
CA GLY A 201 26.91 -2.61 7.57
C GLY A 201 25.57 -2.45 6.80
N LYS A 202 25.52 -2.84 5.51
CA LYS A 202 24.30 -2.71 4.69
C LYS A 202 23.38 -3.90 4.86
N GLU A 203 22.08 -3.62 5.04
CA GLU A 203 21.03 -4.64 5.11
C GLU A 203 20.83 -5.34 3.75
N ARG A 204 20.82 -6.66 3.78
CA ARG A 204 20.48 -7.51 2.65
C ARG A 204 19.25 -8.36 2.98
N PHE A 205 18.24 -8.29 2.13
CA PHE A 205 17.03 -9.10 2.23
C PHE A 205 17.27 -10.47 1.61
N VAL A 206 17.10 -11.51 2.43
CA VAL A 206 17.26 -12.90 1.98
C VAL A 206 15.92 -13.61 2.05
N ALA A 207 15.34 -13.93 0.90
CA ALA A 207 14.09 -14.66 0.82
C ALA A 207 14.23 -16.07 1.44
N LEU A 208 13.21 -16.51 2.18
CA LEU A 208 13.13 -17.82 2.82
C LEU A 208 11.96 -18.63 2.24
N HIS A 209 12.05 -19.96 2.31
CA HIS A 209 10.90 -20.80 2.03
C HIS A 209 9.91 -20.76 3.21
N ARG A 210 8.63 -20.93 2.91
CA ARG A 210 7.56 -20.96 3.95
C ARG A 210 7.15 -22.39 4.22
N GLY A 211 7.73 -22.99 5.25
CA GLY A 211 7.51 -24.40 5.62
C GLY A 211 6.03 -24.77 5.78
N LYS A 212 5.22 -23.87 6.35
CA LYS A 212 3.77 -24.09 6.52
C LYS A 212 2.99 -24.33 5.22
N LEU A 213 3.52 -23.89 4.07
CA LEU A 213 2.87 -24.02 2.78
C LEU A 213 3.34 -25.23 1.97
N VAL A 214 4.43 -25.88 2.36
CA VAL A 214 5.08 -26.96 1.57
C VAL A 214 4.15 -28.15 1.30
N ASN A 215 3.23 -28.43 2.22
CA ASN A 215 2.29 -29.55 2.12
C ASN A 215 0.99 -29.21 1.37
N GLN A 216 0.79 -27.95 1.01
CA GLN A 216 -0.38 -27.52 0.24
C GLN A 216 -0.22 -27.86 -1.26
N SER A 217 -1.33 -27.82 -2.01
CA SER A 217 -1.28 -27.97 -3.48
C SER A 217 -0.58 -26.77 -4.11
N ASP A 218 -0.06 -26.92 -5.33
CA ASP A 218 0.65 -25.86 -6.05
C ASP A 218 -0.21 -24.62 -6.24
N ILE A 219 -1.48 -24.82 -6.59
CA ILE A 219 -2.43 -23.74 -6.77
C ILE A 219 -2.71 -23.00 -5.45
N GLU A 220 -2.81 -23.70 -4.33
CA GLU A 220 -3.02 -23.08 -3.01
C GLU A 220 -1.80 -22.27 -2.57
N ILE A 221 -0.59 -22.79 -2.81
CA ILE A 221 0.63 -22.05 -2.53
C ILE A 221 0.65 -20.75 -3.35
N LEU A 222 0.44 -20.83 -4.67
CA LEU A 222 0.46 -19.66 -5.54
C LEU A 222 -0.66 -18.67 -5.19
N ALA A 223 -1.88 -19.16 -4.93
CA ALA A 223 -3.01 -18.33 -4.55
C ALA A 223 -2.76 -17.56 -3.25
N ARG A 224 -2.10 -18.20 -2.27
CA ARG A 224 -1.73 -17.54 -1.01
C ARG A 224 -0.75 -16.41 -1.22
N TYR A 225 0.33 -16.63 -1.99
CA TYR A 225 1.28 -15.59 -2.32
C TYR A 225 0.63 -14.43 -3.10
N ASN A 226 -0.23 -14.74 -4.08
CA ASN A 226 -0.96 -13.75 -4.84
C ASN A 226 -1.91 -12.91 -3.98
N ALA A 227 -2.64 -13.54 -3.06
CA ALA A 227 -3.55 -12.86 -2.16
C ALA A 227 -2.80 -11.87 -1.24
N GLU A 228 -1.66 -12.28 -0.69
CA GLU A 228 -0.84 -11.45 0.19
C GLU A 228 -0.21 -10.27 -0.56
N VAL A 229 0.30 -10.49 -1.79
CA VAL A 229 0.86 -9.41 -2.62
C VAL A 229 -0.23 -8.44 -3.07
N ARG A 230 -1.35 -8.95 -3.57
CA ARG A 230 -2.48 -8.14 -4.02
C ARG A 230 -3.10 -7.35 -2.87
N GLY A 231 -3.26 -7.97 -1.71
CA GLY A 231 -3.82 -7.32 -0.51
C GLY A 231 -2.98 -6.12 -0.07
N LEU A 232 -1.64 -6.29 0.00
CA LEU A 232 -0.77 -5.19 0.36
C LEU A 232 -0.77 -4.08 -0.70
N TYR A 233 -0.75 -4.45 -1.99
CA TYR A 233 -0.81 -3.44 -3.06
C TYR A 233 -2.16 -2.71 -3.07
N ASN A 234 -3.28 -3.40 -2.93
CA ASN A 234 -4.60 -2.77 -2.90
C ASN A 234 -4.70 -1.74 -1.77
N TYR A 235 -4.16 -2.09 -0.58
CA TYR A 235 -4.13 -1.15 0.55
C TYR A 235 -3.29 0.09 0.24
N TYR A 236 -2.10 -0.05 -0.33
CA TYR A 236 -1.17 1.06 -0.61
C TYR A 236 -1.26 1.60 -2.05
N SER A 237 -2.25 1.23 -2.83
CA SER A 237 -2.34 1.60 -4.25
C SER A 237 -2.46 3.11 -4.49
N ILE A 238 -3.02 3.86 -3.54
CA ILE A 238 -3.15 5.33 -3.60
C ILE A 238 -1.87 6.08 -3.15
N ALA A 239 -0.90 5.38 -2.58
CA ALA A 239 0.35 5.99 -2.12
C ALA A 239 1.16 6.53 -3.30
N ASN A 240 1.83 7.67 -3.10
CA ASN A 240 2.68 8.29 -4.11
C ASN A 240 3.87 7.40 -4.53
N ASP A 241 4.30 6.51 -3.64
CA ASP A 241 5.38 5.56 -3.85
C ASP A 241 4.90 4.10 -3.84
N SER A 242 3.68 3.85 -4.27
CA SER A 242 3.08 2.51 -4.37
C SER A 242 3.97 1.51 -5.12
N PHE A 243 4.78 1.98 -6.08
CA PHE A 243 5.76 1.16 -6.81
C PHE A 243 6.76 0.43 -5.88
N LYS A 244 6.97 0.93 -4.66
CA LYS A 244 7.82 0.26 -3.65
C LYS A 244 7.29 -1.12 -3.25
N ILE A 245 5.98 -1.36 -3.42
CA ILE A 245 5.38 -2.69 -3.22
C ILE A 245 5.97 -3.72 -4.19
N GLY A 246 6.50 -3.29 -5.33
CA GLY A 246 7.27 -4.16 -6.22
C GLY A 246 8.47 -4.83 -5.55
N ARG A 247 9.13 -4.15 -4.60
CA ARG A 247 10.23 -4.74 -3.80
C ARG A 247 9.72 -5.85 -2.88
N PHE A 248 8.58 -5.59 -2.19
CA PHE A 248 7.90 -6.61 -1.39
C PHE A 248 7.53 -7.83 -2.25
N ALA A 249 6.89 -7.60 -3.38
CA ALA A 249 6.46 -8.66 -4.31
C ALA A 249 7.63 -9.46 -4.87
N ASN A 250 8.76 -8.80 -5.14
CA ASN A 250 9.97 -9.49 -5.60
C ASN A 250 10.52 -10.45 -4.53
N VAL A 251 10.57 -10.04 -3.27
CA VAL A 251 10.96 -10.92 -2.16
C VAL A 251 9.97 -12.07 -2.01
N MET A 252 8.67 -11.81 -2.10
CA MET A 252 7.60 -12.82 -2.06
C MET A 252 7.73 -13.81 -3.21
N LYS A 253 8.03 -13.35 -4.43
CA LYS A 253 8.28 -14.19 -5.61
C LYS A 253 9.45 -15.17 -5.37
N TYR A 254 10.56 -14.66 -4.85
CA TYR A 254 11.71 -15.52 -4.53
C TYR A 254 11.44 -16.47 -3.35
N SER A 255 10.69 -16.03 -2.35
CA SER A 255 10.21 -16.89 -1.26
C SER A 255 9.34 -18.03 -1.80
N MET A 256 8.45 -17.72 -2.73
CA MET A 256 7.62 -18.71 -3.41
C MET A 256 8.49 -19.74 -4.17
N TYR A 257 9.46 -19.32 -4.97
CA TYR A 257 10.37 -20.24 -5.63
C TYR A 257 11.06 -21.19 -4.66
N LYS A 258 11.56 -20.66 -3.54
CA LYS A 258 12.19 -21.49 -2.49
C LYS A 258 11.20 -22.44 -1.82
N THR A 259 9.92 -22.03 -1.66
CA THR A 259 8.87 -22.90 -1.11
C THR A 259 8.57 -24.07 -2.04
N PHE A 260 8.47 -23.81 -3.34
CA PHE A 260 8.34 -24.87 -4.34
C PHE A 260 9.59 -25.77 -4.41
N ALA A 261 10.79 -25.18 -4.36
CA ALA A 261 12.04 -25.93 -4.33
C ALA A 261 12.10 -26.87 -3.11
N CYS A 262 11.71 -26.38 -1.94
CA CYS A 262 11.61 -27.20 -0.73
C CYS A 262 10.56 -28.32 -0.87
N LYS A 263 9.38 -28.00 -1.44
CA LYS A 263 8.30 -28.98 -1.67
C LYS A 263 8.76 -30.15 -2.55
N TYR A 264 9.44 -29.83 -3.64
CA TYR A 264 9.87 -30.81 -4.65
C TYR A 264 11.27 -31.36 -4.40
N LYS A 265 11.94 -30.95 -3.32
CA LYS A 265 13.32 -31.36 -2.99
C LYS A 265 14.29 -31.12 -4.15
N THR A 266 14.25 -29.88 -4.69
CA THR A 266 15.06 -29.45 -5.83
C THR A 266 15.56 -28.02 -5.61
N ASN A 267 16.27 -27.44 -6.58
CA ASN A 267 16.75 -26.07 -6.50
C ASN A 267 15.81 -25.07 -7.20
N VAL A 268 16.05 -23.77 -6.97
CA VAL A 268 15.23 -22.69 -7.53
C VAL A 268 15.32 -22.61 -9.06
N HIS A 269 16.49 -22.96 -9.64
CA HIS A 269 16.69 -22.95 -11.08
C HIS A 269 15.76 -23.96 -11.77
N GLU A 270 15.69 -25.18 -11.25
CA GLU A 270 14.82 -26.24 -11.74
C GLU A 270 13.32 -25.86 -11.61
N ILE A 271 12.94 -25.19 -10.50
CA ILE A 271 11.58 -24.69 -10.34
C ILE A 271 11.25 -23.64 -11.40
N LYS A 272 12.17 -22.71 -11.68
CA LYS A 272 11.98 -21.74 -12.75
C LYS A 272 11.83 -22.42 -14.11
N ARG A 273 12.67 -23.37 -14.44
CA ARG A 273 12.59 -24.12 -15.71
C ARG A 273 11.23 -24.82 -15.87
N ARG A 274 10.68 -25.41 -14.79
CA ARG A 274 9.44 -26.17 -14.81
C ARG A 274 8.18 -25.30 -14.86
N TYR A 275 8.16 -24.18 -14.12
CA TYR A 275 6.95 -23.39 -13.91
C TYR A 275 6.96 -22.02 -14.59
N CYS A 276 8.13 -21.49 -14.98
CA CYS A 276 8.19 -20.20 -15.68
C CYS A 276 8.05 -20.40 -17.19
N ARG A 277 7.06 -19.74 -17.77
CA ARG A 277 6.86 -19.61 -19.22
C ARG A 277 6.84 -18.10 -19.52
N ASN A 278 7.66 -17.66 -20.47
CA ASN A 278 7.80 -16.22 -20.78
C ASN A 278 8.00 -15.36 -19.52
N GLU A 279 8.93 -15.75 -18.65
CA GLU A 279 9.25 -15.11 -17.36
C GLU A 279 8.12 -15.11 -16.30
N LEU A 280 6.97 -15.69 -16.61
CA LEU A 280 5.82 -15.78 -15.71
C LEU A 280 5.75 -17.13 -15.04
N PHE A 281 5.75 -17.13 -13.71
CA PHE A 281 5.50 -18.35 -12.95
C PHE A 281 4.03 -18.73 -13.09
N THR A 282 3.78 -19.90 -13.68
CA THR A 282 2.45 -20.39 -14.05
C THR A 282 2.19 -21.77 -13.46
N VAL A 283 1.04 -21.95 -12.85
CA VAL A 283 0.55 -23.23 -12.34
C VAL A 283 -0.73 -23.59 -13.11
N ALA A 284 -0.74 -24.76 -13.72
CA ALA A 284 -1.91 -25.36 -14.31
C ALA A 284 -2.65 -26.22 -13.27
N TYR A 285 -3.97 -26.15 -13.26
CA TYR A 285 -4.84 -26.92 -12.38
C TYR A 285 -6.13 -27.29 -13.07
N GLU A 286 -6.69 -28.43 -12.69
CA GLU A 286 -7.91 -28.96 -13.26
C GLU A 286 -9.14 -28.40 -12.51
N THR A 287 -10.15 -28.01 -13.25
CA THR A 287 -11.48 -27.62 -12.74
C THR A 287 -12.56 -28.48 -13.38
N ARG A 288 -13.78 -28.42 -12.91
CA ARG A 288 -14.95 -29.08 -13.55
C ARG A 288 -15.15 -28.65 -15.01
N GLN A 289 -14.67 -27.48 -15.39
CA GLN A 289 -14.75 -26.89 -16.74
C GLN A 289 -13.48 -27.12 -17.58
N GLY A 290 -12.55 -27.99 -17.13
CA GLY A 290 -11.28 -28.28 -17.80
C GLY A 290 -10.06 -27.67 -17.14
N MET A 291 -8.94 -27.71 -17.85
CA MET A 291 -7.64 -27.18 -17.37
C MET A 291 -7.62 -25.68 -17.38
N LYS A 292 -7.28 -25.08 -16.23
CA LYS A 292 -7.06 -23.63 -16.08
C LYS A 292 -5.63 -23.37 -15.63
N THR A 293 -5.13 -22.19 -15.95
CA THR A 293 -3.82 -21.71 -15.51
C THR A 293 -3.95 -20.46 -14.67
N THR A 294 -3.07 -20.31 -13.71
CA THR A 294 -2.93 -19.06 -12.94
C THR A 294 -1.47 -18.68 -12.83
N THR A 295 -1.19 -17.38 -12.79
CA THR A 295 0.18 -16.86 -12.76
C THR A 295 0.43 -16.12 -11.46
N PHE A 296 1.72 -15.93 -11.12
CA PHE A 296 2.09 -15.01 -10.06
C PHE A 296 1.66 -13.59 -10.45
N TYR A 297 1.20 -12.80 -9.46
CA TYR A 297 0.69 -11.45 -9.64
C TYR A 297 1.59 -10.56 -10.49
N ARG A 298 1.03 -9.94 -11.54
CA ARG A 298 1.76 -9.13 -12.54
C ARG A 298 1.08 -7.81 -12.92
N ASP A 299 -0.04 -7.44 -12.30
CA ASP A 299 -0.85 -6.28 -12.72
C ASP A 299 -0.14 -4.92 -12.46
N GLY A 300 1.12 -4.99 -12.00
CA GLY A 300 1.95 -3.82 -11.71
C GLY A 300 1.63 -3.18 -10.36
N TYR A 301 2.40 -2.14 -10.04
CA TYR A 301 2.33 -1.46 -8.74
C TYR A 301 2.25 0.06 -8.91
N LYS A 302 1.66 0.51 -10.01
CA LYS A 302 1.46 1.94 -10.29
C LYS A 302 0.46 2.55 -9.30
N ARG A 303 0.66 3.83 -8.98
CA ARG A 303 -0.29 4.58 -8.18
C ARG A 303 -1.65 4.63 -8.87
N LYS A 304 -2.72 4.41 -8.10
CA LYS A 304 -4.09 4.62 -8.52
C LYS A 304 -4.57 5.98 -7.98
N GLU A 305 -5.40 6.68 -8.73
CA GLU A 305 -5.96 7.95 -8.28
C GLU A 305 -7.01 7.76 -7.17
N CYS A 306 -7.77 6.68 -7.26
CA CYS A 306 -8.76 6.30 -6.27
C CYS A 306 -8.44 4.92 -5.70
N ALA A 307 -8.80 4.68 -4.45
CA ALA A 307 -8.87 3.34 -3.90
C ALA A 307 -9.82 2.48 -4.78
N THR A 308 -9.50 1.20 -4.91
CA THR A 308 -10.36 0.28 -5.68
C THR A 308 -11.78 0.34 -5.13
N LYS A 309 -12.78 0.45 -5.99
CA LYS A 309 -14.22 0.52 -5.66
C LYS A 309 -14.81 -0.73 -4.99
N PHE A 310 -14.01 -1.44 -4.18
CA PHE A 310 -14.50 -2.55 -3.35
C PHE A 310 -15.11 -2.09 -2.03
N ASP A 311 -15.16 -0.79 -1.80
CA ASP A 311 -15.75 -0.18 -0.61
C ASP A 311 -17.22 0.21 -0.80
N ASN A 312 -18.01 -0.68 -1.38
CA ASN A 312 -19.43 -0.65 -1.06
C ASN A 312 -19.58 -1.13 0.39
N VAL A 313 -19.51 -0.16 1.30
CA VAL A 313 -19.64 -0.34 2.75
C VAL A 313 -20.97 -1.05 3.13
N SER A 314 -21.90 -1.10 2.20
CA SER A 314 -23.20 -1.78 2.33
C SER A 314 -23.18 -3.28 2.03
N GLU A 315 -22.13 -3.82 1.40
CA GLU A 315 -22.02 -5.26 1.18
C GLU A 315 -21.28 -5.91 2.36
N LEU A 316 -22.01 -6.65 3.16
CA LEU A 316 -21.42 -7.52 4.18
C LEU A 316 -20.39 -8.47 3.52
N PRO A 317 -19.20 -8.64 4.13
CA PRO A 317 -18.21 -9.56 3.60
C PRO A 317 -18.83 -10.95 3.43
N GLN A 318 -18.82 -11.48 2.22
CA GLN A 318 -19.27 -12.86 1.97
C GLN A 318 -18.24 -13.82 2.59
N PHE A 319 -18.42 -14.17 3.84
CA PHE A 319 -17.56 -15.10 4.58
C PHE A 319 -17.35 -16.43 3.84
N SER A 320 -18.34 -16.90 3.10
CA SER A 320 -18.24 -18.12 2.28
C SER A 320 -17.19 -18.01 1.16
N LYS A 321 -16.90 -16.79 0.66
CA LYS A 321 -15.88 -16.55 -0.37
C LYS A 321 -14.46 -16.64 0.19
N TYR A 322 -14.29 -16.37 1.47
CA TYR A 322 -13.00 -16.40 2.19
C TYR A 322 -12.78 -17.69 2.98
N ALA A 323 -13.83 -18.43 3.29
CA ALA A 323 -13.79 -19.68 4.06
C ALA A 323 -13.24 -20.90 3.29
N LYS A 324 -12.95 -20.77 1.98
CA LYS A 324 -12.44 -21.87 1.14
C LYS A 324 -10.92 -22.02 1.21
N THR A 325 -10.33 -21.97 2.39
CA THR A 325 -8.93 -22.35 2.57
C THR A 325 -8.86 -23.83 2.93
N ASN A 326 -8.18 -24.61 2.12
CA ASN A 326 -7.95 -26.04 2.35
C ASN A 326 -6.69 -26.27 3.21
N THR A 327 -6.58 -25.59 4.35
CA THR A 327 -5.50 -25.86 5.28
C THR A 327 -5.65 -27.27 5.87
N LEU A 328 -4.54 -27.87 6.30
CA LEU A 328 -4.57 -29.19 6.93
C LEU A 328 -5.56 -29.21 8.11
N LYS A 329 -5.55 -28.17 8.95
CA LYS A 329 -6.48 -28.02 10.07
C LYS A 329 -7.94 -28.10 9.62
N GLN A 330 -8.34 -27.31 8.63
CA GLN A 330 -9.72 -27.31 8.12
C GLN A 330 -10.12 -28.63 7.42
N ARG A 331 -9.16 -29.33 6.83
CA ARG A 331 -9.41 -30.65 6.26
C ARG A 331 -9.70 -31.72 7.33
N VAL A 332 -9.00 -31.63 8.45
CA VAL A 332 -9.26 -32.47 9.63
C VAL A 332 -10.58 -32.09 10.29
N GLU A 333 -10.85 -30.80 10.46
CA GLU A 333 -12.10 -30.27 11.05
C GLU A 333 -13.36 -30.57 10.21
N ARG A 334 -13.24 -30.97 8.96
CA ARG A 334 -14.37 -31.42 8.14
C ARG A 334 -14.90 -32.79 8.53
N HIS A 335 -14.15 -33.54 9.30
CA HIS A 335 -14.48 -34.91 9.71
C HIS A 335 -14.80 -35.88 8.55
N THR A 336 -14.40 -35.56 7.32
CA THR A 336 -14.67 -36.34 6.11
C THR A 336 -13.39 -36.96 5.58
N CYS A 337 -13.35 -38.27 5.36
CA CYS A 337 -12.24 -38.96 4.74
C CYS A 337 -12.04 -38.50 3.27
N GLU A 338 -10.82 -38.11 2.89
CA GLU A 338 -10.55 -37.63 1.53
C GLU A 338 -10.53 -38.74 0.46
N LEU A 339 -10.46 -39.99 0.86
CA LEU A 339 -10.45 -41.15 -0.02
C LEU A 339 -11.88 -41.76 -0.21
N CYS A 340 -12.48 -42.27 0.86
CA CYS A 340 -13.81 -42.90 0.77
C CYS A 340 -14.97 -41.93 0.94
N GLN A 341 -14.75 -40.66 1.22
CA GLN A 341 -15.74 -39.60 1.42
C GLN A 341 -16.70 -39.81 2.59
N LYS A 342 -16.49 -40.83 3.44
CA LYS A 342 -17.30 -41.08 4.64
C LYS A 342 -16.94 -40.11 5.76
N ASP A 343 -17.93 -39.76 6.56
CA ASP A 343 -17.71 -38.95 7.76
C ASP A 343 -17.10 -39.84 8.86
N CYS A 344 -16.03 -39.34 9.47
CA CYS A 344 -15.28 -40.03 10.49
C CYS A 344 -14.68 -39.02 11.50
N ARG A 345 -14.90 -39.23 12.78
CA ARG A 345 -14.36 -38.38 13.84
C ARG A 345 -12.84 -38.60 14.04
N ASN A 346 -12.37 -39.82 13.82
CA ASN A 346 -10.96 -40.20 14.03
C ASN A 346 -10.23 -40.23 12.68
N LEU A 347 -9.78 -39.08 12.21
CA LEU A 347 -9.05 -38.97 10.96
C LEU A 347 -7.52 -39.02 11.21
N VAL A 348 -6.82 -39.74 10.34
CA VAL A 348 -5.37 -39.89 10.33
C VAL A 348 -4.78 -39.09 9.17
N ILE A 349 -3.61 -38.49 9.41
CA ILE A 349 -2.90 -37.73 8.39
C ILE A 349 -1.80 -38.61 7.79
N HIS A 350 -2.01 -39.08 6.56
CA HIS A 350 -0.98 -39.73 5.78
C HIS A 350 -0.08 -38.69 5.11
N GLN A 351 1.25 -38.83 5.25
CA GLN A 351 2.23 -37.89 4.68
C GLN A 351 3.36 -38.61 3.94
N VAL A 352 3.66 -38.15 2.72
CA VAL A 352 4.76 -38.65 1.91
C VAL A 352 5.96 -37.70 1.89
N LYS A 353 7.19 -38.22 1.90
CA LYS A 353 8.41 -37.41 1.82
C LYS A 353 8.55 -36.70 0.48
N LYS A 354 8.34 -37.41 -0.63
CA LYS A 354 8.44 -36.86 -2.00
C LYS A 354 7.29 -37.40 -2.86
N LEU A 355 6.61 -36.50 -3.59
CA LEU A 355 5.54 -36.89 -4.51
C LEU A 355 6.05 -37.72 -5.71
N LYS A 356 7.31 -37.56 -6.09
CA LYS A 356 7.94 -38.32 -7.19
C LYS A 356 8.21 -39.79 -6.83
N ASP A 357 8.33 -40.09 -5.53
CA ASP A 357 8.64 -41.42 -5.05
C ASP A 357 7.36 -42.30 -4.97
N LEU A 358 6.18 -41.72 -5.17
CA LEU A 358 4.93 -42.45 -5.26
C LEU A 358 4.93 -43.31 -6.54
N LYS A 359 4.95 -44.62 -6.38
CA LYS A 359 4.86 -45.60 -7.50
C LYS A 359 3.45 -46.21 -7.53
N GLY A 360 3.07 -46.75 -8.69
CA GLY A 360 1.76 -47.38 -8.86
C GLY A 360 0.62 -46.44 -9.25
N ASN A 361 -0.54 -47.02 -9.47
CA ASN A 361 -1.79 -46.35 -9.92
C ASN A 361 -2.93 -46.56 -8.92
N THR A 362 -2.64 -46.83 -7.66
CA THR A 362 -3.66 -46.91 -6.60
C THR A 362 -4.39 -45.58 -6.45
N GLU A 363 -5.65 -45.63 -6.06
CA GLU A 363 -6.54 -44.45 -5.99
C GLU A 363 -5.93 -43.31 -5.16
N TRP A 364 -5.37 -43.63 -4.00
CA TRP A 364 -4.74 -42.62 -3.13
C TRP A 364 -3.49 -41.97 -3.76
N VAL A 365 -2.69 -42.75 -4.52
CA VAL A 365 -1.50 -42.22 -5.24
C VAL A 365 -1.96 -41.25 -6.33
N LEU A 366 -2.97 -41.67 -7.11
CA LEU A 366 -3.56 -40.82 -8.17
C LEU A 366 -4.13 -39.54 -7.58
N LEU A 367 -4.84 -39.61 -6.46
CA LEU A 367 -5.42 -38.46 -5.77
C LEU A 367 -4.34 -37.50 -5.27
N MET A 368 -3.27 -37.98 -4.64
CA MET A 368 -2.15 -37.16 -4.18
C MET A 368 -1.41 -36.51 -5.35
N ARG A 369 -1.16 -37.24 -6.44
CA ARG A 369 -0.54 -36.72 -7.67
C ARG A 369 -1.44 -35.65 -8.35
N LYS A 370 -2.73 -35.94 -8.52
CA LYS A 370 -3.71 -35.01 -9.10
C LYS A 370 -3.76 -33.69 -8.30
N ARG A 371 -3.83 -33.80 -6.99
CA ARG A 371 -3.86 -32.62 -6.09
C ARG A 371 -2.49 -32.00 -5.86
N ARG A 372 -1.40 -32.63 -6.32
CA ARG A 372 -0.01 -32.21 -6.05
C ARG A 372 0.21 -31.85 -4.57
N ARG A 373 -0.30 -32.69 -3.68
CA ARG A 373 -0.31 -32.48 -2.24
C ARG A 373 0.37 -33.64 -1.53
N LYS A 374 1.24 -33.33 -0.54
CA LYS A 374 2.00 -34.34 0.21
C LYS A 374 1.26 -34.97 1.38
N THR A 375 0.09 -34.44 1.73
CA THR A 375 -0.73 -34.94 2.86
C THR A 375 -2.09 -35.36 2.38
N LEU A 376 -2.61 -36.45 2.97
CA LEU A 376 -3.96 -36.95 2.77
C LEU A 376 -4.60 -37.13 4.15
N VAL A 377 -5.86 -36.74 4.30
CA VAL A 377 -6.61 -36.89 5.54
C VAL A 377 -7.62 -38.03 5.32
N VAL A 378 -7.44 -39.16 6.01
CA VAL A 378 -8.16 -40.39 5.76
C VAL A 378 -8.66 -41.02 7.07
N CYS A 379 -9.71 -41.86 7.00
CA CYS A 379 -10.13 -42.69 8.11
C CYS A 379 -9.10 -43.81 8.39
N PRO A 380 -9.09 -44.44 9.56
CA PRO A 380 -8.16 -45.52 9.91
C PRO A 380 -8.21 -46.68 8.89
N GLU A 381 -9.38 -47.07 8.44
CA GLU A 381 -9.57 -48.13 7.44
C GLU A 381 -8.84 -47.82 6.11
N CYS A 382 -9.07 -46.63 5.59
CA CYS A 382 -8.39 -46.18 4.36
C CYS A 382 -6.90 -45.97 4.58
N HIS A 383 -6.46 -45.63 5.81
CA HIS A 383 -5.06 -45.51 6.16
C HIS A 383 -4.35 -46.90 6.13
N ASN A 384 -5.01 -47.92 6.64
CA ASN A 384 -4.48 -49.30 6.60
C ASN A 384 -4.37 -49.80 5.16
N LEU A 385 -5.33 -49.48 4.28
CA LEU A 385 -5.27 -49.82 2.87
C LEU A 385 -4.12 -49.11 2.10
N ILE A 386 -3.56 -48.06 2.63
CA ILE A 386 -2.38 -47.39 2.02
C ILE A 386 -1.09 -48.19 2.27
N TYR A 387 -1.05 -48.99 3.36
CA TYR A 387 0.11 -49.77 3.74
C TYR A 387 -0.01 -51.27 3.40
N SER A 388 -1.20 -51.73 3.05
CA SER A 388 -1.40 -53.05 2.48
C SER A 388 -1.02 -53.09 0.99
#